data_0b44ca4c962cf6cc8be6cd42eb3c2753
#
_entry.id   0b44ca4c962cf6cc8be6cd42eb3c2753
#
_cell.length_a   1.000
_cell.length_b   1.000
_cell.length_c   1.000
_cell.angle_alpha   90.00
_cell.angle_beta   90.00
_cell.angle_gamma   90.00
#
_symmetry.space_group_name_H-M   'P 1'
#
loop_
_entity.id
_entity.type
_entity.pdbx_description
1 polymer ?
#
loop_
_entity_poly.entity_id
_entity_poly.type
_entity_poly.pdbx_seq_one_letter_code
_entity_poly.pdbx_strand_id
1 'polypeptide(L)'
;MELNVNLGKDSYRILIERGLLKRAAKEIREIYQGKKIAVISDDSVYAFYGESLLEQLKEYWECSAVILPHGEASKSIDVLPGVYAQLLEAGISRSDLIVALGGGVVGDLAGFAAATYLRGIPFVQIPTSLLAQVDSSVGGKVAVDLKEGKNLVGAFYQPKKVLIDPDVLKTLPERYIHDGMGEVIKYGCIKDAELFALLRRAGSFDGLADYLTEVITRCVDIKRQVVEEDQFDTGERMLLNFGHTLAHAVEQRFAYERESHGEAVAIGMYQIT
;
A
#
# COMPACT_ATOMS: atom_id res chain seq x y z
N MET A 1 -5.78 -12.87 10.54
CA MET A 1 -5.60 -11.83 11.60
C MET A 1 -6.39 -10.61 11.20
N GLU A 2 -7.00 -9.94 12.19
CA GLU A 2 -7.74 -8.69 11.97
C GLU A 2 -7.20 -7.62 12.93
N LEU A 3 -6.92 -6.43 12.40
CA LEU A 3 -6.47 -5.26 13.16
C LEU A 3 -7.43 -4.10 12.88
N ASN A 4 -7.73 -3.33 13.92
CA ASN A 4 -8.55 -2.13 13.80
C ASN A 4 -7.66 -0.90 13.92
N VAL A 5 -7.77 0.03 12.99
CA VAL A 5 -7.13 1.35 13.03
C VAL A 5 -8.17 2.34 13.57
N ASN A 6 -7.95 2.86 14.78
CA ASN A 6 -8.92 3.66 15.52
C ASN A 6 -8.63 5.16 15.31
N LEU A 7 -9.32 5.77 14.34
CA LEU A 7 -9.19 7.18 13.96
C LEU A 7 -10.55 7.91 14.01
N GLY A 8 -11.40 7.54 14.97
CA GLY A 8 -12.74 8.11 15.08
C GLY A 8 -13.60 7.79 13.85
N LYS A 9 -14.09 8.81 13.16
CA LYS A 9 -14.92 8.64 11.95
C LYS A 9 -14.17 8.01 10.77
N ASP A 10 -12.86 8.07 10.78
CA ASP A 10 -11.99 7.56 9.72
C ASP A 10 -11.37 6.20 10.10
N SER A 11 -11.91 5.53 11.13
CA SER A 11 -11.50 4.19 11.54
C SER A 11 -11.78 3.16 10.45
N TYR A 12 -10.90 2.15 10.34
CA TYR A 12 -11.04 1.08 9.35
C TYR A 12 -10.41 -0.22 9.85
N ARG A 13 -10.71 -1.31 9.14
CA ARG A 13 -10.15 -2.65 9.44
C ARG A 13 -9.09 -3.06 8.43
N ILE A 14 -8.08 -3.77 8.93
CA ILE A 14 -7.06 -4.43 8.14
C ILE A 14 -7.20 -5.93 8.36
N LEU A 15 -7.42 -6.68 7.30
CA LEU A 15 -7.43 -8.14 7.30
C LEU A 15 -6.13 -8.67 6.72
N ILE A 16 -5.47 -9.61 7.40
CA ILE A 16 -4.22 -10.24 6.98
C ILE A 16 -4.43 -11.74 7.02
N GLU A 17 -4.52 -12.38 5.84
CA GLU A 17 -4.79 -13.81 5.74
C GLU A 17 -4.34 -14.34 4.38
N ARG A 18 -3.71 -15.52 4.36
CA ARG A 18 -3.37 -16.22 3.12
C ARG A 18 -4.63 -16.64 2.37
N GLY A 19 -4.64 -16.41 1.05
CA GLY A 19 -5.79 -16.71 0.18
C GLY A 19 -6.94 -15.70 0.30
N LEU A 20 -6.75 -14.57 1.00
CA LEU A 20 -7.78 -13.55 1.21
C LEU A 20 -8.28 -12.95 -0.10
N LEU A 21 -7.41 -12.79 -1.10
CA LEU A 21 -7.77 -12.26 -2.41
C LEU A 21 -8.87 -13.07 -3.09
N LYS A 22 -8.94 -14.39 -2.86
CA LYS A 22 -9.98 -15.26 -3.44
C LYS A 22 -11.39 -15.01 -2.90
N ARG A 23 -11.52 -14.24 -1.82
CA ARG A 23 -12.80 -13.87 -1.21
C ARG A 23 -12.95 -12.35 -1.00
N ALA A 24 -12.13 -11.57 -1.69
CA ALA A 24 -12.09 -10.11 -1.53
C ALA A 24 -13.47 -9.47 -1.76
N ALA A 25 -14.26 -9.94 -2.72
CA ALA A 25 -15.62 -9.45 -2.96
C ALA A 25 -16.53 -9.60 -1.74
N LYS A 26 -16.45 -10.72 -1.01
CA LYS A 26 -17.23 -10.94 0.22
C LYS A 26 -16.84 -9.95 1.32
N GLU A 27 -15.54 -9.72 1.48
CA GLU A 27 -15.01 -8.78 2.45
C GLU A 27 -15.40 -7.32 2.14
N ILE A 28 -15.43 -6.96 0.85
CA ILE A 28 -15.86 -5.64 0.40
C ILE A 28 -17.38 -5.48 0.62
N ARG A 29 -18.15 -6.54 0.41
CA ARG A 29 -19.61 -6.52 0.58
C ARG A 29 -20.05 -6.19 2.02
N GLU A 30 -19.22 -6.49 3.02
CA GLU A 30 -19.51 -6.13 4.41
C GLU A 30 -19.56 -4.62 4.64
N ILE A 31 -18.79 -3.86 3.86
CA ILE A 31 -18.59 -2.42 4.06
C ILE A 31 -19.17 -1.54 2.96
N TYR A 32 -19.55 -2.16 1.83
CA TYR A 32 -20.04 -1.42 0.67
C TYR A 32 -21.30 -2.08 0.07
N GLN A 33 -22.38 -1.27 -0.03
CA GLN A 33 -23.68 -1.67 -0.55
C GLN A 33 -24.14 -0.79 -1.74
N GLY A 34 -23.19 -0.07 -2.37
CA GLY A 34 -23.46 0.75 -3.54
C GLY A 34 -23.63 -0.06 -4.83
N LYS A 35 -23.52 0.60 -5.98
CA LYS A 35 -23.84 -0.02 -7.27
C LYS A 35 -22.63 -0.35 -8.10
N LYS A 36 -21.59 0.50 -8.08
CA LYS A 36 -20.45 0.39 -8.97
C LYS A 36 -19.13 0.33 -8.23
N ILE A 37 -18.19 -0.41 -8.80
CA ILE A 37 -16.80 -0.47 -8.34
C ILE A 37 -15.87 -0.22 -9.53
N ALA A 38 -14.89 0.68 -9.34
CA ALA A 38 -13.75 0.82 -10.24
C ALA A 38 -12.51 0.18 -9.61
N VAL A 39 -11.92 -0.80 -10.26
CA VAL A 39 -10.61 -1.37 -9.88
C VAL A 39 -9.53 -0.55 -10.57
N ILE A 40 -8.62 0.03 -9.80
CA ILE A 40 -7.42 0.69 -10.32
C ILE A 40 -6.24 -0.24 -10.04
N SER A 41 -5.48 -0.58 -11.09
CA SER A 41 -4.32 -1.48 -11.03
C SER A 41 -3.27 -1.08 -12.06
N ASP A 42 -2.08 -1.65 -11.96
CA ASP A 42 -1.12 -1.61 -13.05
C ASP A 42 -1.20 -2.89 -13.92
N ASP A 43 -0.65 -2.80 -15.14
CA ASP A 43 -0.69 -3.87 -16.12
C ASP A 43 -0.03 -5.17 -15.64
N SER A 44 1.04 -5.09 -14.85
CA SER A 44 1.74 -6.25 -14.30
C SER A 44 0.91 -6.98 -13.26
N VAL A 45 0.36 -6.25 -12.28
CA VAL A 45 -0.48 -6.84 -11.22
C VAL A 45 -1.82 -7.31 -11.79
N TYR A 46 -2.41 -6.53 -12.70
CA TYR A 46 -3.68 -6.89 -13.33
C TYR A 46 -3.59 -8.22 -14.09
N ALA A 47 -2.47 -8.47 -14.78
CA ALA A 47 -2.24 -9.72 -15.50
C ALA A 47 -2.28 -10.96 -14.59
N PHE A 48 -1.87 -10.84 -13.31
CA PHE A 48 -1.92 -11.95 -12.36
C PHE A 48 -3.25 -12.07 -11.62
N TYR A 49 -3.85 -10.96 -11.24
CA TYR A 49 -4.93 -10.94 -10.25
C TYR A 49 -6.17 -10.17 -10.67
N GLY A 50 -6.05 -9.27 -11.64
CA GLY A 50 -7.09 -8.30 -11.98
C GLY A 50 -8.37 -8.94 -12.49
N GLU A 51 -8.28 -9.84 -13.46
CA GLU A 51 -9.47 -10.51 -14.05
C GLU A 51 -10.20 -11.36 -13.00
N SER A 52 -9.44 -12.15 -12.21
CA SER A 52 -10.05 -12.99 -11.17
C SER A 52 -10.74 -12.16 -10.08
N LEU A 53 -10.17 -11.02 -9.69
CA LEU A 53 -10.82 -10.10 -8.75
C LEU A 53 -12.06 -9.47 -9.39
N LEU A 54 -11.96 -9.02 -10.64
CA LEU A 54 -13.08 -8.39 -11.34
C LEU A 54 -14.25 -9.33 -11.50
N GLU A 55 -14.03 -10.62 -11.81
CA GLU A 55 -15.08 -11.64 -11.87
C GLU A 55 -15.79 -11.82 -10.54
N GLN A 56 -15.05 -11.90 -9.43
CA GLN A 56 -15.64 -11.97 -8.09
C GLN A 56 -16.50 -10.74 -7.76
N LEU A 57 -16.01 -9.54 -8.11
CA LEU A 57 -16.74 -8.29 -7.86
C LEU A 57 -18.01 -8.18 -8.70
N LYS A 58 -18.00 -8.64 -9.95
CA LYS A 58 -19.14 -8.65 -10.86
C LYS A 58 -20.31 -9.52 -10.38
N GLU A 59 -20.09 -10.43 -9.44
CA GLU A 59 -21.20 -11.17 -8.80
C GLU A 59 -22.15 -10.23 -8.02
N TYR A 60 -21.68 -9.05 -7.60
CA TYR A 60 -22.43 -8.14 -6.72
C TYR A 60 -22.58 -6.73 -7.27
N TRP A 61 -21.70 -6.28 -8.19
CA TRP A 61 -21.66 -4.89 -8.65
C TRP A 61 -21.40 -4.75 -10.14
N GLU A 62 -21.75 -3.61 -10.69
CA GLU A 62 -21.22 -3.16 -11.98
C GLU A 62 -19.77 -2.76 -11.81
N CYS A 63 -18.85 -3.40 -12.56
CA CYS A 63 -17.42 -3.20 -12.36
C CYS A 63 -16.72 -2.69 -13.63
N SER A 64 -15.79 -1.77 -13.42
CA SER A 64 -14.83 -1.29 -14.43
C SER A 64 -13.40 -1.45 -13.95
N ALA A 65 -12.44 -1.39 -14.87
CA ALA A 65 -11.02 -1.40 -14.54
C ALA A 65 -10.32 -0.20 -15.19
N VAL A 66 -9.43 0.44 -14.42
CA VAL A 66 -8.47 1.45 -14.88
C VAL A 66 -7.08 0.82 -14.74
N ILE A 67 -6.44 0.56 -15.87
CA ILE A 67 -5.14 -0.12 -15.90
C ILE A 67 -4.06 0.89 -16.29
N LEU A 68 -3.08 1.04 -15.40
CA LEU A 68 -1.96 1.94 -15.55
C LEU A 68 -0.73 1.18 -16.06
N PRO A 69 0.21 1.83 -16.75
CA PRO A 69 1.53 1.25 -16.92
C PRO A 69 2.19 0.99 -15.56
N HIS A 70 2.90 -0.12 -15.41
CA HIS A 70 3.62 -0.40 -14.16
C HIS A 70 4.81 0.55 -13.96
N GLY A 71 5.22 0.74 -12.70
CA GLY A 71 6.39 1.52 -12.31
C GLY A 71 6.06 2.93 -11.81
N GLU A 72 7.08 3.55 -11.19
CA GLU A 72 6.94 4.83 -10.46
C GLU A 72 6.44 5.98 -11.35
N ALA A 73 6.78 5.96 -12.65
CA ALA A 73 6.35 6.98 -13.62
C ALA A 73 4.82 7.17 -13.69
N SER A 74 4.06 6.12 -13.34
CA SER A 74 2.60 6.22 -13.27
C SER A 74 2.10 6.98 -12.06
N LYS A 75 2.91 7.11 -10.99
CA LYS A 75 2.54 7.86 -9.78
C LYS A 75 2.79 9.36 -9.97
N SER A 76 2.16 9.96 -10.95
CA SER A 76 2.39 11.35 -11.31
C SER A 76 1.10 12.15 -11.46
N ILE A 77 1.20 13.48 -11.25
CA ILE A 77 0.08 14.39 -11.43
C ILE A 77 -0.45 14.36 -12.88
N ASP A 78 0.42 14.10 -13.85
CA ASP A 78 0.08 14.09 -15.27
C ASP A 78 -0.79 12.87 -15.67
N VAL A 79 -0.75 11.79 -14.88
CA VAL A 79 -1.55 10.57 -15.11
C VAL A 79 -2.99 10.71 -14.57
N LEU A 80 -3.18 11.48 -13.52
CA LEU A 80 -4.49 11.64 -12.86
C LEU A 80 -5.64 12.06 -13.78
N PRO A 81 -5.50 13.01 -14.71
CA PRO A 81 -6.59 13.39 -15.63
C PRO A 81 -7.11 12.19 -16.43
N GLY A 82 -6.22 11.29 -16.86
CA GLY A 82 -6.60 10.06 -17.55
C GLY A 82 -7.37 9.08 -16.67
N VAL A 83 -7.00 8.98 -15.39
CA VAL A 83 -7.74 8.17 -14.40
C VAL A 83 -9.14 8.74 -14.19
N TYR A 84 -9.27 10.06 -13.99
CA TYR A 84 -10.58 10.69 -13.81
C TYR A 84 -11.47 10.55 -15.04
N ALA A 85 -10.92 10.67 -16.25
CA ALA A 85 -11.68 10.48 -17.48
C ALA A 85 -12.28 9.06 -17.55
N GLN A 86 -11.50 8.04 -17.23
CA GLN A 86 -11.97 6.64 -17.20
C GLN A 86 -13.02 6.41 -16.11
N LEU A 87 -12.86 7.00 -14.91
CA LEU A 87 -13.87 6.93 -13.85
C LEU A 87 -15.19 7.59 -14.27
N LEU A 88 -15.12 8.73 -14.97
CA LEU A 88 -16.29 9.43 -15.50
C LEU A 88 -16.98 8.62 -16.61
N GLU A 89 -16.23 8.04 -17.53
CA GLU A 89 -16.76 7.18 -18.60
C GLU A 89 -17.45 5.94 -18.03
N ALA A 90 -16.89 5.33 -16.98
CA ALA A 90 -17.52 4.24 -16.23
C ALA A 90 -18.73 4.69 -15.41
N GLY A 91 -19.01 5.99 -15.35
CA GLY A 91 -20.13 6.55 -14.59
C GLY A 91 -19.99 6.35 -13.08
N ILE A 92 -18.78 6.36 -12.57
CA ILE A 92 -18.50 6.31 -11.12
C ILE A 92 -18.97 7.59 -10.44
N SER A 93 -19.79 7.45 -9.42
CA SER A 93 -20.41 8.52 -8.65
C SER A 93 -19.84 8.63 -7.22
N ARG A 94 -20.32 9.59 -6.43
CA ARG A 94 -19.88 9.78 -5.04
C ARG A 94 -20.18 8.63 -4.11
N SER A 95 -21.18 7.83 -4.42
CA SER A 95 -21.60 6.67 -3.62
C SER A 95 -20.91 5.37 -4.07
N ASP A 96 -20.06 5.43 -5.08
CA ASP A 96 -19.37 4.27 -5.61
C ASP A 96 -17.99 4.07 -4.96
N LEU A 97 -17.34 2.96 -5.25
CA LEU A 97 -16.12 2.53 -4.56
C LEU A 97 -14.95 2.39 -5.55
N ILE A 98 -13.78 2.83 -5.14
CA ILE A 98 -12.51 2.47 -5.78
C ILE A 98 -11.88 1.29 -5.03
N VAL A 99 -11.36 0.31 -5.76
CA VAL A 99 -10.51 -0.76 -5.25
C VAL A 99 -9.11 -0.58 -5.86
N ALA A 100 -8.13 -0.25 -5.02
CA ALA A 100 -6.73 -0.18 -5.40
C ALA A 100 -6.10 -1.56 -5.29
N LEU A 101 -5.79 -2.20 -6.42
CA LEU A 101 -5.13 -3.51 -6.49
C LEU A 101 -3.70 -3.32 -7.01
N GLY A 102 -2.70 -3.30 -6.14
CA GLY A 102 -1.32 -3.09 -6.58
C GLY A 102 -0.32 -2.81 -5.47
N GLY A 103 0.90 -2.47 -5.86
CA GLY A 103 1.95 -2.02 -4.96
C GLY A 103 1.71 -0.59 -4.44
N GLY A 104 2.73 0.01 -3.83
CA GLY A 104 2.67 1.36 -3.26
C GLY A 104 2.28 2.44 -4.30
N VAL A 105 2.80 2.34 -5.52
CA VAL A 105 2.47 3.25 -6.63
C VAL A 105 0.96 3.29 -6.89
N VAL A 106 0.34 2.13 -7.04
CA VAL A 106 -1.11 2.02 -7.29
C VAL A 106 -1.90 2.46 -6.06
N GLY A 107 -1.48 2.03 -4.86
CA GLY A 107 -2.13 2.40 -3.60
C GLY A 107 -2.19 3.92 -3.40
N ASP A 108 -1.06 4.60 -3.61
CA ASP A 108 -0.93 6.06 -3.47
C ASP A 108 -1.74 6.82 -4.53
N LEU A 109 -1.58 6.46 -5.80
CA LEU A 109 -2.29 7.11 -6.91
C LEU A 109 -3.81 6.91 -6.81
N ALA A 110 -4.26 5.67 -6.60
CA ALA A 110 -5.68 5.35 -6.49
C ALA A 110 -6.31 5.98 -5.25
N GLY A 111 -5.58 5.99 -4.13
CA GLY A 111 -6.02 6.66 -2.91
C GLY A 111 -6.11 8.17 -3.08
N PHE A 112 -5.15 8.80 -3.78
CA PHE A 112 -5.21 10.22 -4.08
C PHE A 112 -6.31 10.54 -5.10
N ALA A 113 -6.49 9.69 -6.12
CA ALA A 113 -7.63 9.81 -7.03
C ALA A 113 -8.97 9.72 -6.26
N ALA A 114 -9.09 8.75 -5.32
CA ALA A 114 -10.28 8.64 -4.48
C ALA A 114 -10.51 9.89 -3.60
N ALA A 115 -9.43 10.46 -3.04
CA ALA A 115 -9.51 11.66 -2.20
C ALA A 115 -9.98 12.91 -2.95
N THR A 116 -9.67 13.02 -4.24
CA THR A 116 -9.87 14.23 -5.03
C THR A 116 -11.04 14.12 -6.02
N TYR A 117 -11.32 12.94 -6.57
CA TYR A 117 -12.44 12.70 -7.47
C TYR A 117 -13.76 12.99 -6.76
N LEU A 118 -14.60 13.85 -7.34
CA LEU A 118 -15.89 14.31 -6.80
C LEU A 118 -15.81 14.84 -5.34
N ARG A 119 -14.66 15.32 -4.88
CA ARG A 119 -14.34 15.78 -3.52
C ARG A 119 -14.25 14.67 -2.49
N GLY A 120 -13.96 13.47 -2.92
CA GLY A 120 -13.76 12.29 -2.08
C GLY A 120 -14.82 11.22 -2.30
N ILE A 121 -14.36 10.02 -2.67
CA ILE A 121 -15.16 8.80 -2.76
C ILE A 121 -14.47 7.68 -1.97
N PRO A 122 -15.21 6.70 -1.41
CA PRO A 122 -14.59 5.65 -0.62
C PRO A 122 -13.64 4.79 -1.46
N PHE A 123 -12.60 4.25 -0.81
CA PHE A 123 -11.72 3.28 -1.44
C PHE A 123 -11.30 2.16 -0.49
N VAL A 124 -10.86 1.05 -1.08
CA VAL A 124 -10.29 -0.13 -0.42
C VAL A 124 -8.91 -0.39 -1.01
N GLN A 125 -7.95 -0.80 -0.19
CA GLN A 125 -6.62 -1.21 -0.65
C GLN A 125 -6.44 -2.72 -0.61
N ILE A 126 -5.88 -3.28 -1.68
CA ILE A 126 -5.42 -4.67 -1.79
C ILE A 126 -3.94 -4.61 -2.19
N PRO A 127 -3.01 -4.48 -1.20
CA PRO A 127 -1.60 -4.30 -1.48
C PRO A 127 -0.96 -5.60 -1.96
N THR A 128 -0.19 -5.54 -3.06
CA THR A 128 0.41 -6.71 -3.72
C THR A 128 1.94 -6.74 -3.67
N SER A 129 2.61 -5.71 -3.18
CA SER A 129 4.05 -5.73 -2.89
C SER A 129 4.29 -5.82 -1.39
N LEU A 130 5.47 -6.35 -0.98
CA LEU A 130 5.81 -6.45 0.44
C LEU A 130 5.83 -5.07 1.12
N LEU A 131 6.46 -4.07 0.48
CA LEU A 131 6.47 -2.70 0.96
C LEU A 131 5.04 -2.17 1.21
N ALA A 132 4.12 -2.43 0.28
CA ALA A 132 2.74 -1.98 0.43
C ALA A 132 2.01 -2.74 1.54
N GLN A 133 2.26 -4.04 1.72
CA GLN A 133 1.64 -4.86 2.76
C GLN A 133 2.09 -4.46 4.17
N VAL A 134 3.37 -4.13 4.35
CA VAL A 134 3.92 -3.83 5.68
C VAL A 134 3.90 -2.34 6.02
N ASP A 135 3.79 -1.46 5.01
CA ASP A 135 3.95 -0.02 5.22
C ASP A 135 2.91 0.83 4.48
N SER A 136 3.02 1.07 3.17
CA SER A 136 2.32 2.17 2.49
C SER A 136 0.79 2.07 2.51
N SER A 137 0.18 0.88 2.63
CA SER A 137 -1.27 0.72 2.72
C SER A 137 -1.90 1.18 4.05
N VAL A 138 -1.09 1.55 5.05
CA VAL A 138 -1.55 1.92 6.40
C VAL A 138 -1.24 3.38 6.69
N GLY A 139 -2.23 4.11 7.24
CA GLY A 139 -2.06 5.49 7.72
C GLY A 139 -2.47 6.57 6.75
N GLY A 140 -3.09 6.20 5.60
CA GLY A 140 -3.81 7.10 4.72
C GLY A 140 -2.98 8.18 4.03
N LYS A 141 -1.65 8.09 4.03
CA LYS A 141 -0.82 8.96 3.18
C LYS A 141 -0.97 8.49 1.75
N VAL A 142 -1.62 9.29 0.93
CA VAL A 142 -1.79 9.05 -0.51
C VAL A 142 -1.27 10.25 -1.28
N ALA A 143 -0.51 10.02 -2.36
CA ALA A 143 0.19 11.09 -3.04
C ALA A 143 0.54 10.74 -4.47
N VAL A 144 0.93 11.78 -5.21
CA VAL A 144 1.55 11.68 -6.54
C VAL A 144 2.83 12.52 -6.58
N ASP A 145 3.68 12.16 -7.51
CA ASP A 145 4.95 12.81 -7.75
C ASP A 145 4.79 14.02 -8.67
N LEU A 146 5.64 15.02 -8.46
CA LEU A 146 5.89 16.12 -9.37
C LEU A 146 7.29 15.96 -9.98
N LYS A 147 7.61 16.79 -10.97
CA LYS A 147 8.98 16.86 -11.55
C LYS A 147 10.02 17.29 -10.52
N GLU A 148 9.58 18.06 -9.53
CA GLU A 148 10.41 18.62 -8.46
C GLU A 148 10.71 17.63 -7.34
N GLY A 149 9.93 16.52 -7.23
CA GLY A 149 10.16 15.51 -6.21
C GLY A 149 9.00 14.57 -5.97
N LYS A 150 9.29 13.49 -5.23
CA LYS A 150 8.32 12.46 -4.89
C LYS A 150 7.37 12.91 -3.78
N ASN A 151 6.11 12.44 -3.85
CA ASN A 151 5.09 12.58 -2.81
C ASN A 151 4.76 14.03 -2.38
N LEU A 152 5.03 15.02 -3.25
CA LEU A 152 4.84 16.44 -2.91
C LEU A 152 3.38 16.89 -2.96
N VAL A 153 2.53 16.19 -3.70
CA VAL A 153 1.09 16.47 -3.79
C VAL A 153 0.31 15.27 -3.29
N GLY A 154 -0.43 15.44 -2.21
CA GLY A 154 -1.14 14.33 -1.60
C GLY A 154 -2.22 14.76 -0.61
N ALA A 155 -2.78 13.77 0.05
CA ALA A 155 -3.80 13.92 1.08
C ALA A 155 -3.61 12.88 2.20
N PHE A 156 -4.15 13.17 3.38
CA PHE A 156 -4.44 12.15 4.38
C PHE A 156 -5.85 11.64 4.13
N TYR A 157 -5.96 10.48 3.49
CA TYR A 157 -7.24 9.88 3.12
C TYR A 157 -7.27 8.40 3.47
N GLN A 158 -8.07 8.04 4.47
CA GLN A 158 -8.08 6.69 5.01
C GLN A 158 -8.92 5.74 4.15
N PRO A 159 -8.44 4.51 3.86
CA PRO A 159 -9.24 3.50 3.18
C PRO A 159 -10.40 3.03 4.08
N LYS A 160 -11.45 2.46 3.49
CA LYS A 160 -12.53 1.83 4.25
C LYS A 160 -12.17 0.43 4.76
N LYS A 161 -11.25 -0.23 4.10
CA LYS A 161 -10.70 -1.55 4.48
C LYS A 161 -9.36 -1.76 3.77
N VAL A 162 -8.46 -2.51 4.38
CA VAL A 162 -7.23 -3.01 3.73
C VAL A 162 -7.27 -4.53 3.78
N LEU A 163 -7.05 -5.18 2.62
CA LEU A 163 -7.05 -6.63 2.47
C LEU A 163 -5.64 -7.08 2.08
N ILE A 164 -4.93 -7.67 3.02
CA ILE A 164 -3.54 -8.13 2.85
C ILE A 164 -3.54 -9.65 2.69
N ASP A 165 -3.15 -10.12 1.51
CA ASP A 165 -2.95 -11.52 1.22
C ASP A 165 -1.46 -11.80 1.02
N PRO A 166 -0.77 -12.46 1.98
CA PRO A 166 0.65 -12.79 1.82
C PRO A 166 0.95 -13.69 0.62
N ASP A 167 -0.03 -14.46 0.13
CA ASP A 167 0.20 -15.36 -1.00
C ASP A 167 0.43 -14.64 -2.33
N VAL A 168 0.00 -13.39 -2.48
CA VAL A 168 0.28 -12.61 -3.70
C VAL A 168 1.76 -12.26 -3.85
N LEU A 169 2.54 -12.32 -2.77
CA LEU A 169 3.99 -12.09 -2.83
C LEU A 169 4.75 -13.18 -3.60
N LYS A 170 4.14 -14.33 -3.88
CA LYS A 170 4.74 -15.41 -4.67
C LYS A 170 5.04 -15.00 -6.13
N THR A 171 4.36 -14.01 -6.65
CA THR A 171 4.58 -13.47 -8.01
C THR A 171 5.44 -12.20 -8.00
N LEU A 172 5.82 -11.72 -6.81
CA LEU A 172 6.58 -10.49 -6.68
C LEU A 172 8.05 -10.73 -7.04
N PRO A 173 8.65 -9.98 -7.97
CA PRO A 173 10.07 -10.06 -8.27
C PRO A 173 10.94 -9.79 -7.04
N GLU A 174 12.07 -10.49 -6.93
CA GLU A 174 12.98 -10.46 -5.77
C GLU A 174 13.41 -9.04 -5.36
N ARG A 175 13.66 -8.17 -6.34
CA ARG A 175 14.02 -6.76 -6.06
C ARG A 175 12.98 -6.03 -5.20
N TYR A 176 11.69 -6.31 -5.41
CA TYR A 176 10.62 -5.71 -4.63
C TYR A 176 10.39 -6.40 -3.28
N ILE A 177 10.88 -7.64 -3.13
CA ILE A 177 11.01 -8.28 -1.83
C ILE A 177 12.08 -7.55 -1.01
N HIS A 178 13.26 -7.33 -1.59
CA HIS A 178 14.35 -6.58 -0.93
C HIS A 178 13.90 -5.19 -0.53
N ASP A 179 13.19 -4.50 -1.40
CA ASP A 179 12.60 -3.19 -1.14
C ASP A 179 11.70 -3.22 0.12
N GLY A 180 10.75 -4.13 0.18
CA GLY A 180 9.89 -4.27 1.37
C GLY A 180 10.63 -4.73 2.63
N MET A 181 11.69 -5.54 2.49
CA MET A 181 12.48 -6.01 3.63
C MET A 181 13.23 -4.88 4.34
N GLY A 182 13.59 -3.81 3.66
CA GLY A 182 14.14 -2.61 4.30
C GLY A 182 13.22 -2.06 5.39
N GLU A 183 11.94 -1.94 5.09
CA GLU A 183 10.91 -1.49 6.04
C GLU A 183 10.65 -2.52 7.15
N VAL A 184 10.60 -3.81 6.82
CA VAL A 184 10.45 -4.88 7.82
C VAL A 184 11.59 -4.83 8.86
N ILE A 185 12.83 -4.68 8.42
CA ILE A 185 14.01 -4.54 9.29
C ILE A 185 13.87 -3.26 10.13
N LYS A 186 13.45 -2.16 9.54
CA LYS A 186 13.22 -0.89 10.27
C LYS A 186 12.26 -1.09 11.44
N TYR A 187 11.12 -1.76 11.26
CA TYR A 187 10.19 -2.03 12.35
C TYR A 187 10.81 -2.86 13.46
N GLY A 188 11.61 -3.86 13.12
CA GLY A 188 12.37 -4.64 14.08
C GLY A 188 13.36 -3.78 14.88
N CYS A 189 14.02 -2.83 14.24
CA CYS A 189 14.97 -1.93 14.88
C CYS A 189 14.32 -0.91 15.83
N ILE A 190 13.16 -0.36 15.45
CA ILE A 190 12.56 0.77 16.19
C ILE A 190 11.60 0.36 17.32
N LYS A 191 10.87 -0.75 17.17
CA LYS A 191 9.78 -1.10 18.09
C LYS A 191 9.72 -2.57 18.50
N ASP A 192 10.33 -3.51 17.76
CA ASP A 192 10.13 -4.96 18.00
C ASP A 192 11.43 -5.77 17.90
N ALA A 193 12.15 -5.86 19.01
CA ALA A 193 13.39 -6.63 19.10
C ALA A 193 13.19 -8.13 18.83
N GLU A 194 12.01 -8.70 19.11
CA GLU A 194 11.71 -10.11 18.81
C GLU A 194 11.53 -10.32 17.30
N LEU A 195 10.87 -9.38 16.61
CA LEU A 195 10.82 -9.35 15.15
C LEU A 195 12.23 -9.33 14.58
N PHE A 196 13.09 -8.43 15.06
CA PHE A 196 14.48 -8.37 14.61
C PHE A 196 15.24 -9.68 14.85
N ALA A 197 15.05 -10.32 16.01
CA ALA A 197 15.64 -11.62 16.32
C ALA A 197 15.10 -12.73 15.40
N LEU A 198 13.81 -12.70 15.04
CA LEU A 198 13.20 -13.63 14.09
C LEU A 198 13.83 -13.46 12.70
N LEU A 199 13.96 -12.23 12.19
CA LEU A 199 14.58 -11.93 10.90
C LEU A 199 16.03 -12.47 10.85
N ARG A 200 16.81 -12.23 11.91
CA ARG A 200 18.18 -12.74 12.00
C ARG A 200 18.25 -14.26 11.97
N ARG A 201 17.35 -14.95 12.66
CA ARG A 201 17.29 -16.43 12.66
C ARG A 201 16.92 -17.00 11.30
N ALA A 202 15.98 -16.36 10.61
CA ALA A 202 15.52 -16.79 9.29
C ALA A 202 16.62 -16.64 8.22
N GLY A 203 17.45 -15.60 8.31
CA GLY A 203 18.62 -15.36 7.45
C GLY A 203 18.31 -15.00 6.01
N SER A 204 17.11 -15.28 5.52
CA SER A 204 16.63 -14.96 4.17
C SER A 204 15.11 -14.78 4.14
N PHE A 205 14.58 -14.24 3.04
CA PHE A 205 13.11 -14.14 2.85
C PHE A 205 12.46 -15.53 2.78
N ASP A 206 13.09 -16.48 2.13
CA ASP A 206 12.58 -17.88 2.06
C ASP A 206 12.51 -18.50 3.45
N GLY A 207 13.47 -18.19 4.33
CA GLY A 207 13.45 -18.64 5.73
C GLY A 207 12.30 -18.05 6.55
N LEU A 208 11.62 -17.00 6.04
CA LEU A 208 10.43 -16.40 6.65
C LEU A 208 9.12 -17.01 6.14
N ALA A 209 9.12 -17.97 5.21
CA ALA A 209 7.91 -18.44 4.54
C ALA A 209 6.78 -18.85 5.51
N ASP A 210 7.11 -19.56 6.58
CA ASP A 210 6.16 -20.00 7.60
C ASP A 210 5.74 -18.87 8.57
N TYR A 211 6.56 -17.83 8.70
CA TYR A 211 6.36 -16.68 9.58
C TYR A 211 5.85 -15.44 8.88
N LEU A 212 5.69 -15.47 7.55
CA LEU A 212 5.44 -14.26 6.74
C LEU A 212 4.17 -13.51 7.18
N THR A 213 3.09 -14.23 7.49
CA THR A 213 1.86 -13.62 8.01
C THR A 213 2.08 -12.97 9.37
N GLU A 214 2.88 -13.57 10.26
CA GLU A 214 3.25 -13.00 11.55
C GLU A 214 4.10 -11.73 11.35
N VAL A 215 5.12 -11.79 10.51
CA VAL A 215 6.01 -10.65 10.20
C VAL A 215 5.21 -9.46 9.68
N ILE A 216 4.35 -9.68 8.68
CA ILE A 216 3.47 -8.64 8.13
C ILE A 216 2.55 -8.08 9.23
N THR A 217 1.94 -8.96 10.04
CA THR A 217 1.05 -8.52 11.12
C THR A 217 1.75 -7.64 12.14
N ARG A 218 2.97 -8.01 12.57
CA ARG A 218 3.78 -7.21 13.51
C ARG A 218 4.13 -5.83 12.94
N CYS A 219 4.58 -5.77 11.69
CA CYS A 219 4.89 -4.51 11.01
C CYS A 219 3.64 -3.59 10.93
N VAL A 220 2.52 -4.15 10.46
CA VAL A 220 1.25 -3.42 10.34
C VAL A 220 0.75 -2.94 11.70
N ASP A 221 0.88 -3.77 12.76
CA ASP A 221 0.43 -3.38 14.10
C ASP A 221 1.29 -2.27 14.70
N ILE A 222 2.61 -2.32 14.49
CA ILE A 222 3.51 -1.21 14.90
C ILE A 222 3.10 0.08 14.18
N LYS A 223 2.90 0.02 12.86
CA LYS A 223 2.51 1.20 12.10
C LYS A 223 1.14 1.72 12.53
N ARG A 224 0.17 0.83 12.76
CA ARG A 224 -1.16 1.18 13.26
C ARG A 224 -1.07 1.97 14.56
N GLN A 225 -0.29 1.49 15.54
CA GLN A 225 -0.10 2.17 16.83
C GLN A 225 0.45 3.58 16.64
N VAL A 226 1.50 3.74 15.82
CA VAL A 226 2.10 5.04 15.53
C VAL A 226 1.11 5.97 14.81
N VAL A 227 0.30 5.45 13.89
CA VAL A 227 -0.71 6.23 13.16
C VAL A 227 -1.85 6.67 14.07
N GLU A 228 -2.27 5.81 15.02
CA GLU A 228 -3.30 6.18 16.00
C GLU A 228 -2.83 7.27 16.96
N GLU A 229 -1.54 7.28 17.34
CA GLU A 229 -0.93 8.32 18.15
C GLU A 229 -0.71 9.63 17.39
N ASP A 230 -0.34 9.55 16.10
CA ASP A 230 -0.02 10.71 15.25
C ASP A 230 -0.48 10.51 13.81
N GLN A 231 -1.79 10.72 13.58
CA GLN A 231 -2.40 10.54 12.25
C GLN A 231 -1.78 11.45 11.18
N PHE A 232 -1.40 12.68 11.53
CA PHE A 232 -0.99 13.72 10.59
C PHE A 232 0.52 13.93 10.48
N ASP A 233 1.31 13.04 11.11
CA ASP A 233 2.78 13.06 11.03
C ASP A 233 3.40 14.37 11.56
N THR A 234 2.98 14.76 12.76
CA THR A 234 3.42 16.00 13.40
C THR A 234 4.39 15.77 14.57
N GLY A 235 4.64 14.51 14.97
CA GLY A 235 5.44 14.18 16.15
C GLY A 235 5.94 12.72 16.14
N GLU A 236 5.29 11.84 16.89
CA GLU A 236 5.72 10.45 17.13
C GLU A 236 5.92 9.64 15.85
N ARG A 237 5.17 9.93 14.79
CA ARG A 237 5.30 9.25 13.50
C ARG A 237 6.66 9.46 12.84
N MET A 238 7.44 10.49 13.26
CA MET A 238 8.82 10.68 12.79
C MET A 238 9.75 9.52 13.14
N LEU A 239 9.41 8.67 14.13
CA LEU A 239 10.14 7.44 14.43
C LEU A 239 10.23 6.50 13.20
N LEU A 240 9.21 6.50 12.35
CA LEU A 240 9.19 5.72 11.10
C LEU A 240 10.23 6.21 10.07
N ASN A 241 10.82 7.39 10.28
CA ASN A 241 11.87 7.93 9.40
C ASN A 241 13.30 7.49 9.79
N PHE A 242 13.44 6.48 10.66
CA PHE A 242 14.75 5.90 10.98
C PHE A 242 15.44 5.41 9.69
N GLY A 243 16.63 5.92 9.43
CA GLY A 243 17.38 5.68 8.18
C GLY A 243 16.99 6.55 6.99
N HIS A 244 15.80 7.17 6.97
CA HIS A 244 15.24 7.86 5.80
C HIS A 244 15.99 9.13 5.38
N THR A 245 16.60 9.87 6.31
CA THR A 245 17.37 11.08 5.96
C THR A 245 18.51 10.75 5.00
N LEU A 246 19.26 9.68 5.27
CA LEU A 246 20.33 9.22 4.39
C LEU A 246 19.76 8.52 3.15
N ALA A 247 18.69 7.74 3.30
CA ALA A 247 18.01 7.08 2.19
C ALA A 247 17.60 8.08 1.10
N HIS A 248 16.90 9.15 1.47
CA HIS A 248 16.47 10.18 0.52
C HIS A 248 17.65 10.89 -0.15
N ALA A 249 18.76 11.09 0.57
CA ALA A 249 19.99 11.67 -0.01
C ALA A 249 20.62 10.71 -1.05
N VAL A 250 20.62 9.41 -0.79
CA VAL A 250 21.08 8.37 -1.73
C VAL A 250 20.18 8.31 -2.95
N GLU A 251 18.87 8.19 -2.75
CA GLU A 251 17.88 8.17 -3.83
C GLU A 251 18.00 9.41 -4.74
N GLN A 252 18.08 10.61 -4.14
CA GLN A 252 18.21 11.86 -4.90
C GLN A 252 19.56 11.93 -5.64
N ARG A 253 20.66 11.49 -5.02
CA ARG A 253 22.00 11.49 -5.63
C ARG A 253 22.08 10.65 -6.89
N PHE A 254 21.33 9.54 -6.95
CA PHE A 254 21.31 8.60 -8.06
C PHE A 254 20.01 8.70 -8.89
N ALA A 255 19.29 9.83 -8.81
CA ALA A 255 18.07 10.11 -9.58
C ALA A 255 17.01 8.98 -9.46
N TYR A 256 16.97 8.27 -8.33
CA TYR A 256 16.06 7.14 -8.05
C TYR A 256 16.22 5.92 -8.99
N GLU A 257 17.36 5.80 -9.69
CA GLU A 257 17.56 4.75 -10.70
C GLU A 257 18.41 3.58 -10.19
N ARG A 258 19.09 3.73 -9.06
CA ARG A 258 20.08 2.73 -8.61
C ARG A 258 19.56 1.83 -7.50
N GLU A 259 19.41 2.35 -6.31
CA GLU A 259 18.85 1.61 -5.17
C GLU A 259 17.33 1.80 -5.09
N SER A 260 16.60 0.76 -4.67
CA SER A 260 15.19 0.89 -4.30
C SER A 260 15.05 1.66 -2.99
N HIS A 261 13.83 2.10 -2.65
CA HIS A 261 13.56 2.83 -1.41
C HIS A 261 14.02 2.05 -0.16
N GLY A 262 13.62 0.79 -0.04
CA GLY A 262 13.97 -0.03 1.12
C GLY A 262 15.47 -0.37 1.18
N GLU A 263 16.14 -0.54 0.04
CA GLU A 263 17.60 -0.69 0.00
C GLU A 263 18.28 0.56 0.51
N ALA A 264 17.85 1.74 0.06
CA ALA A 264 18.38 3.02 0.53
C ALA A 264 18.11 3.23 2.04
N VAL A 265 16.92 2.84 2.53
CA VAL A 265 16.59 2.87 3.97
C VAL A 265 17.50 1.93 4.77
N ALA A 266 17.76 0.71 4.27
CA ALA A 266 18.66 -0.23 4.93
C ALA A 266 20.10 0.32 5.01
N ILE A 267 20.61 0.94 3.93
CA ILE A 267 21.91 1.64 3.92
C ILE A 267 21.89 2.78 4.95
N GLY A 268 20.84 3.58 4.97
CA GLY A 268 20.69 4.69 5.91
C GLY A 268 20.70 4.22 7.37
N MET A 269 19.95 3.17 7.69
CA MET A 269 19.94 2.58 9.04
C MET A 269 21.35 2.09 9.46
N TYR A 270 22.03 1.38 8.57
CA TYR A 270 23.37 0.85 8.85
C TYR A 270 24.40 1.95 9.12
N GLN A 271 24.29 3.09 8.43
CA GLN A 271 25.27 4.19 8.58
C GLN A 271 25.08 5.03 9.85
N ILE A 272 23.89 5.02 10.46
CA ILE A 272 23.58 5.82 11.64
C ILE A 272 23.60 5.02 12.95
N THR A 273 23.80 3.70 12.87
CA THR A 273 23.98 2.81 14.03
C THR A 273 25.46 2.49 14.26
#